data_5823bd76fd831cfd6f707fcec3952785
#
_entry.id   5823bd76fd831cfd6f707fcec3952785
#
_cell.length_a   1.000
_cell.length_b   1.000
_cell.length_c   1.000
_cell.angle_alpha   90.00
_cell.angle_beta   90.00
_cell.angle_gamma   90.00
#
_symmetry.space_group_name_H-M   'P 1'
#
loop_
_entity.id
_entity.type
_entity.pdbx_description
1 polymer ?
#
loop_
_entity_poly.entity_id
_entity_poly.type
_entity_poly.pdbx_seq_one_letter_code
_entity_poly.pdbx_strand_id
1 'polypeptide(L)'
;AGIFVPVVISIAILTFILWFFLGGDNGVVQGLLAAVTVLVIACPCALGLATPTAIMVGVGKGAEKGILIKDAESLELAKKVDAIILDKTGTITEGRPQVTGIQWLNNDDTAKGILLSIEKQSEHPLAEAVVKHLDGVTATQLSDFDSITGKGAKANHNNENYFVGNKKLLAENNISIPEQLQQQADEWGKQSKTVIWFSDSKQALSVVAISDKIKETSV
;
A
#
# COMPACT_ATOMS: atom_id res chain seq x y z
N ALA A 1 -15.65 -26.41 -22.56
CA ALA A 1 -15.56 -26.86 -23.98
C ALA A 1 -15.24 -28.35 -24.06
N GLY A 2 -14.41 -28.96 -23.25
CA GLY A 2 -13.96 -30.34 -23.32
C GLY A 2 -15.06 -31.42 -23.26
N ILE A 3 -16.14 -31.17 -22.53
CA ILE A 3 -17.29 -32.11 -22.44
C ILE A 3 -18.41 -31.70 -23.39
N PHE A 4 -18.67 -30.42 -23.52
CA PHE A 4 -19.77 -29.87 -24.30
C PHE A 4 -19.67 -30.24 -25.81
N VAL A 5 -18.51 -30.01 -26.41
CA VAL A 5 -18.28 -30.26 -27.84
C VAL A 5 -18.49 -31.73 -28.23
N PRO A 6 -17.91 -32.72 -27.54
CA PRO A 6 -18.17 -34.13 -27.81
C PRO A 6 -19.64 -34.51 -27.68
N VAL A 7 -20.35 -33.99 -26.69
CA VAL A 7 -21.79 -34.25 -26.48
C VAL A 7 -22.62 -33.71 -27.65
N VAL A 8 -22.39 -32.48 -28.08
CA VAL A 8 -23.11 -31.88 -29.21
C VAL A 8 -22.84 -32.61 -30.51
N ILE A 9 -21.58 -33.00 -30.77
CA ILE A 9 -21.24 -33.81 -31.96
C ILE A 9 -21.96 -35.16 -31.93
N SER A 10 -22.00 -35.82 -30.76
CA SER A 10 -22.70 -37.09 -30.61
C SER A 10 -24.19 -36.95 -30.88
N ILE A 11 -24.83 -35.89 -30.40
CA ILE A 11 -26.25 -35.60 -30.67
C ILE A 11 -26.48 -35.33 -32.17
N ALA A 12 -25.61 -34.57 -32.83
CA ALA A 12 -25.72 -34.28 -34.25
C ALA A 12 -25.63 -35.56 -35.10
N ILE A 13 -24.67 -36.44 -34.78
CA ILE A 13 -24.52 -37.75 -35.45
C ILE A 13 -25.76 -38.64 -35.22
N LEU A 14 -26.23 -38.70 -33.98
CA LEU A 14 -27.43 -39.46 -33.65
C LEU A 14 -28.65 -38.93 -34.42
N THR A 15 -28.83 -37.63 -34.50
CA THR A 15 -29.89 -36.97 -35.25
C THR A 15 -29.82 -37.31 -36.75
N PHE A 16 -28.62 -37.28 -37.33
CA PHE A 16 -28.40 -37.69 -38.71
C PHE A 16 -28.82 -39.15 -38.95
N ILE A 17 -28.38 -40.07 -38.09
CA ILE A 17 -28.70 -41.50 -38.19
C ILE A 17 -30.20 -41.76 -38.09
N LEU A 18 -30.88 -41.12 -37.14
CA LEU A 18 -32.34 -41.26 -36.96
C LEU A 18 -33.06 -40.80 -38.20
N TRP A 19 -32.75 -39.67 -38.80
CA TRP A 19 -33.41 -39.19 -40.02
C TRP A 19 -33.03 -40.03 -41.23
N PHE A 20 -31.80 -40.58 -41.29
CA PHE A 20 -31.40 -41.49 -42.34
C PHE A 20 -32.34 -42.77 -42.45
N PHE A 21 -32.69 -43.33 -41.29
CA PHE A 21 -33.55 -44.53 -41.25
C PHE A 21 -35.02 -44.19 -41.24
N LEU A 22 -35.47 -43.08 -40.71
CA LEU A 22 -36.88 -42.74 -40.55
C LEU A 22 -37.41 -41.77 -41.62
N GLY A 23 -36.53 -41.09 -42.36
CA GLY A 23 -36.85 -39.97 -43.24
C GLY A 23 -37.29 -40.38 -44.65
N GLY A 24 -37.43 -41.68 -44.96
CA GLY A 24 -37.88 -42.17 -46.28
C GLY A 24 -36.98 -41.74 -47.43
N ASP A 25 -37.55 -41.42 -48.59
CA ASP A 25 -36.78 -41.07 -49.83
C ASP A 25 -35.85 -39.83 -49.67
N ASN A 26 -36.15 -38.94 -48.73
CA ASN A 26 -35.36 -37.74 -48.47
C ASN A 26 -34.55 -37.81 -47.13
N GLY A 27 -34.43 -39.00 -46.55
CA GLY A 27 -33.81 -39.18 -45.22
C GLY A 27 -32.40 -38.62 -45.09
N VAL A 28 -31.59 -38.75 -46.15
CA VAL A 28 -30.18 -38.18 -46.15
C VAL A 28 -30.21 -36.67 -46.09
N VAL A 29 -31.03 -36.02 -46.90
CA VAL A 29 -31.07 -34.53 -46.94
C VAL A 29 -31.65 -33.98 -45.65
N GLN A 30 -32.70 -34.57 -45.13
CA GLN A 30 -33.33 -34.18 -43.86
C GLN A 30 -32.37 -34.44 -42.67
N GLY A 31 -31.67 -35.56 -42.66
CA GLY A 31 -30.68 -35.89 -41.66
C GLY A 31 -29.51 -34.92 -41.65
N LEU A 32 -29.00 -34.54 -42.83
CA LEU A 32 -27.92 -33.56 -42.94
C LEU A 32 -28.35 -32.17 -42.43
N LEU A 33 -29.54 -31.72 -42.86
CA LEU A 33 -30.09 -30.45 -42.43
C LEU A 33 -30.30 -30.42 -40.91
N ALA A 34 -30.88 -31.49 -40.33
CA ALA A 34 -31.09 -31.59 -38.89
C ALA A 34 -29.77 -31.62 -38.10
N ALA A 35 -28.77 -32.38 -38.55
CA ALA A 35 -27.46 -32.43 -37.91
C ALA A 35 -26.75 -31.08 -37.94
N VAL A 36 -26.74 -30.39 -39.10
CA VAL A 36 -26.18 -29.03 -39.21
C VAL A 36 -26.92 -28.03 -38.31
N THR A 37 -28.24 -28.13 -38.24
CA THR A 37 -29.06 -27.29 -37.38
C THR A 37 -28.69 -27.48 -35.90
N VAL A 38 -28.50 -28.71 -35.42
CA VAL A 38 -28.04 -29.01 -34.07
C VAL A 38 -26.68 -28.35 -33.79
N LEU A 39 -25.73 -28.48 -34.73
CA LEU A 39 -24.40 -27.89 -34.58
C LEU A 39 -24.44 -26.35 -34.54
N VAL A 40 -25.26 -25.74 -35.39
CA VAL A 40 -25.37 -24.26 -35.43
C VAL A 40 -26.09 -23.72 -34.21
N ILE A 41 -27.18 -24.34 -33.78
CA ILE A 41 -27.94 -23.90 -32.59
C ILE A 41 -27.12 -24.12 -31.29
N ALA A 42 -26.38 -25.22 -31.23
CA ALA A 42 -25.53 -25.52 -30.08
C ALA A 42 -24.29 -24.61 -29.99
N CYS A 43 -24.02 -23.81 -31.00
CA CYS A 43 -22.92 -22.81 -30.89
C CYS A 43 -23.26 -21.77 -29.84
N PRO A 44 -22.52 -21.67 -28.72
CA PRO A 44 -22.79 -20.69 -27.69
C PRO A 44 -22.21 -19.29 -28.06
N CYS A 45 -22.43 -18.86 -29.31
CA CYS A 45 -21.85 -17.65 -29.87
C CYS A 45 -22.21 -16.41 -29.05
N ALA A 46 -23.45 -16.29 -28.59
CA ALA A 46 -23.89 -15.22 -27.72
C ALA A 46 -23.19 -15.27 -26.34
N LEU A 47 -23.07 -16.45 -25.77
CA LEU A 47 -22.40 -16.67 -24.48
C LEU A 47 -20.85 -16.49 -24.60
N GLY A 48 -20.28 -16.94 -25.73
CA GLY A 48 -18.86 -16.86 -26.03
C GLY A 48 -18.36 -15.46 -26.37
N LEU A 49 -19.25 -14.53 -26.73
CA LEU A 49 -18.90 -13.13 -26.99
C LEU A 49 -19.30 -12.20 -25.86
N ALA A 50 -20.46 -12.39 -25.24
CA ALA A 50 -20.98 -11.48 -24.22
C ALA A 50 -20.06 -11.38 -22.98
N THR A 51 -19.66 -12.53 -22.43
CA THR A 51 -18.82 -12.56 -21.22
C THR A 51 -17.43 -11.99 -21.44
N PRO A 52 -16.64 -12.39 -22.46
CA PRO A 52 -15.35 -11.76 -22.74
C PRO A 52 -15.45 -10.26 -23.03
N THR A 53 -16.49 -9.83 -23.77
CA THR A 53 -16.70 -8.41 -24.07
C THR A 53 -16.99 -7.61 -22.80
N ALA A 54 -17.84 -8.12 -21.91
CA ALA A 54 -18.14 -7.48 -20.62
C ALA A 54 -16.88 -7.36 -19.75
N ILE A 55 -16.05 -8.42 -19.71
CA ILE A 55 -14.76 -8.42 -18.99
C ILE A 55 -13.83 -7.38 -19.59
N MET A 56 -13.67 -7.35 -20.93
CA MET A 56 -12.81 -6.36 -21.61
C MET A 56 -13.24 -4.92 -21.30
N VAL A 57 -14.54 -4.64 -21.34
CA VAL A 57 -15.08 -3.32 -21.00
C VAL A 57 -14.82 -2.99 -19.51
N GLY A 58 -15.05 -3.97 -18.62
CA GLY A 58 -14.79 -3.80 -17.19
C GLY A 58 -13.32 -3.51 -16.88
N VAL A 59 -12.40 -4.28 -17.46
CA VAL A 59 -10.95 -4.07 -17.35
C VAL A 59 -10.55 -2.71 -17.92
N GLY A 60 -11.08 -2.35 -19.10
CA GLY A 60 -10.81 -1.05 -19.73
C GLY A 60 -11.26 0.11 -18.86
N LYS A 61 -12.46 0.05 -18.29
CA LYS A 61 -12.95 1.06 -17.34
C LYS A 61 -12.13 1.14 -16.06
N GLY A 62 -11.66 0.00 -15.55
CA GLY A 62 -10.73 -0.05 -14.44
C GLY A 62 -9.42 0.69 -14.77
N ALA A 63 -8.82 0.39 -15.92
CA ALA A 63 -7.58 1.00 -16.39
C ALA A 63 -7.71 2.53 -16.56
N GLU A 64 -8.83 3.04 -17.10
CA GLU A 64 -9.13 4.48 -17.18
C GLU A 64 -9.11 5.18 -15.81
N LYS A 65 -9.38 4.43 -14.73
CA LYS A 65 -9.35 4.90 -13.34
C LYS A 65 -8.04 4.58 -12.62
N GLY A 66 -7.03 4.08 -13.34
CA GLY A 66 -5.76 3.69 -12.75
C GLY A 66 -5.79 2.35 -12.00
N ILE A 67 -6.87 1.56 -12.13
CA ILE A 67 -7.02 0.25 -11.51
C ILE A 67 -6.63 -0.82 -12.52
N LEU A 68 -5.49 -1.48 -12.28
CA LEU A 68 -5.00 -2.57 -13.13
C LEU A 68 -5.56 -3.90 -12.63
N ILE A 69 -6.49 -4.46 -13.39
CA ILE A 69 -7.13 -5.75 -13.10
C ILE A 69 -6.29 -6.85 -13.73
N LYS A 70 -5.79 -7.79 -12.94
CA LYS A 70 -4.88 -8.85 -13.38
C LYS A 70 -5.56 -9.89 -14.26
N ASP A 71 -6.77 -10.30 -13.87
CA ASP A 71 -7.52 -11.37 -14.52
C ASP A 71 -9.04 -11.21 -14.32
N ALA A 72 -9.80 -11.97 -15.09
CA ALA A 72 -11.27 -11.97 -15.05
C ALA A 72 -11.83 -12.51 -13.72
N GLU A 73 -11.13 -13.45 -13.09
CA GLU A 73 -11.53 -14.07 -11.83
C GLU A 73 -11.48 -13.03 -10.69
N SER A 74 -10.43 -12.21 -10.65
CA SER A 74 -10.32 -11.09 -9.72
C SER A 74 -11.49 -10.11 -9.84
N LEU A 75 -11.93 -9.81 -11.08
CA LEU A 75 -13.08 -8.95 -11.32
C LEU A 75 -14.38 -9.58 -10.81
N GLU A 76 -14.55 -10.88 -11.00
CA GLU A 76 -15.71 -11.62 -10.52
C GLU A 76 -15.75 -11.71 -8.99
N LEU A 77 -14.60 -11.97 -8.36
CA LEU A 77 -14.48 -12.10 -6.91
C LEU A 77 -14.65 -10.76 -6.20
N ALA A 78 -14.34 -9.65 -6.85
CA ALA A 78 -14.46 -8.30 -6.25
C ALA A 78 -15.88 -8.02 -5.71
N LYS A 79 -16.92 -8.54 -6.35
CA LYS A 79 -18.31 -8.38 -5.85
C LYS A 79 -18.63 -9.14 -4.56
N LYS A 80 -17.76 -10.09 -4.14
CA LYS A 80 -17.93 -10.90 -2.92
C LYS A 80 -17.14 -10.34 -1.74
N VAL A 81 -16.47 -9.19 -1.91
CA VAL A 81 -15.69 -8.56 -0.87
C VAL A 81 -16.62 -7.87 0.12
N ASP A 82 -16.60 -8.33 1.37
CA ASP A 82 -17.41 -7.78 2.47
C ASP A 82 -16.57 -6.86 3.38
N ALA A 83 -15.25 -6.96 3.36
CA ALA A 83 -14.35 -6.17 4.18
C ALA A 83 -13.08 -5.79 3.39
N ILE A 84 -12.61 -4.56 3.58
CA ILE A 84 -11.38 -4.05 2.99
C ILE A 84 -10.44 -3.63 4.11
N ILE A 85 -9.22 -4.14 4.10
CA ILE A 85 -8.15 -3.73 4.98
C ILE A 85 -7.15 -2.93 4.15
N LEU A 86 -6.98 -1.66 4.49
CA LEU A 86 -6.07 -0.76 3.79
C LEU A 86 -4.81 -0.55 4.63
N ASP A 87 -3.64 -0.66 4.00
CA ASP A 87 -2.41 -0.16 4.62
C ASP A 87 -2.46 1.36 4.70
N LYS A 88 -1.91 1.92 5.78
CA LYS A 88 -1.89 3.36 6.00
C LYS A 88 -0.83 4.03 5.14
N THR A 89 0.42 3.57 5.27
CA THR A 89 1.60 4.27 4.75
C THR A 89 1.75 4.08 3.24
N GLY A 90 1.71 5.17 2.48
CA GLY A 90 1.82 5.14 1.02
C GLY A 90 0.53 4.73 0.29
N THR A 91 -0.46 4.13 0.98
CA THR A 91 -1.78 3.80 0.44
C THR A 91 -2.78 4.91 0.73
N ILE A 92 -3.11 5.14 2.00
CA ILE A 92 -3.99 6.22 2.45
C ILE A 92 -3.22 7.55 2.51
N THR A 93 -1.95 7.48 2.90
CA THR A 93 -1.06 8.63 3.02
C THR A 93 -0.09 8.73 1.82
N GLU A 94 0.59 9.85 1.69
CA GLU A 94 1.51 10.14 0.59
C GLU A 94 2.80 9.30 0.63
N GLY A 95 3.11 8.64 1.76
CA GLY A 95 4.36 7.91 1.98
C GLY A 95 5.56 8.85 2.18
N ARG A 96 5.30 10.10 2.54
CA ARG A 96 6.32 11.14 2.78
C ARG A 96 6.14 11.73 4.16
N PRO A 97 6.81 11.18 5.18
CA PRO A 97 6.77 11.74 6.53
C PRO A 97 7.19 13.21 6.54
N GLN A 98 6.48 14.02 7.32
CA GLN A 98 6.79 15.44 7.52
C GLN A 98 6.71 15.77 9.01
N VAL A 99 7.57 16.67 9.46
CA VAL A 99 7.48 17.24 10.82
C VAL A 99 6.24 18.13 10.88
N THR A 100 5.31 17.77 11.77
CA THR A 100 4.05 18.50 11.99
C THR A 100 4.05 19.31 13.27
N GLY A 101 5.08 19.16 14.08
CA GLY A 101 5.29 19.94 15.29
C GLY A 101 6.65 19.62 15.92
N ILE A 102 7.27 20.62 16.50
CA ILE A 102 8.46 20.47 17.32
C ILE A 102 8.30 21.34 18.57
N GLN A 103 8.53 20.75 19.73
CA GLN A 103 8.54 21.46 21.00
C GLN A 103 9.93 21.38 21.59
N TRP A 104 10.55 22.54 21.79
CA TRP A 104 11.84 22.68 22.45
C TRP A 104 11.66 23.01 23.93
N LEU A 105 12.53 22.47 24.77
CA LEU A 105 12.62 22.88 26.18
C LEU A 105 13.18 24.31 26.28
N ASN A 106 14.27 24.57 25.56
CA ASN A 106 14.87 25.87 25.38
C ASN A 106 15.14 26.12 23.90
N ASN A 107 14.99 27.35 23.43
CA ASN A 107 15.24 27.68 22.04
C ASN A 107 16.75 27.94 21.80
N ASP A 108 17.53 26.87 21.78
CA ASP A 108 18.97 26.89 21.57
C ASP A 108 19.34 26.50 20.14
N ASP A 109 19.98 27.40 19.41
CA ASP A 109 20.39 27.17 18.03
C ASP A 109 21.52 26.14 17.92
N THR A 110 22.35 25.98 18.95
CA THR A 110 23.37 24.93 19.02
C THR A 110 22.70 23.55 19.07
N ALA A 111 21.67 23.40 19.91
CA ALA A 111 20.89 22.16 20.02
C ALA A 111 20.19 21.80 18.70
N LYS A 112 19.66 22.79 17.99
CA LYS A 112 19.07 22.58 16.62
C LYS A 112 20.13 22.11 15.62
N GLY A 113 21.33 22.71 15.65
CA GLY A 113 22.45 22.31 14.79
C GLY A 113 22.94 20.90 15.07
N ILE A 114 22.97 20.46 16.33
CA ILE A 114 23.32 19.10 16.73
C ILE A 114 22.24 18.11 16.23
N LEU A 115 20.95 18.38 16.47
CA LEU A 115 19.86 17.56 15.97
C LEU A 115 19.93 17.40 14.44
N LEU A 116 20.08 18.50 13.72
CA LEU A 116 20.26 18.48 12.27
C LEU A 116 21.43 17.60 11.83
N SER A 117 22.56 17.69 12.53
CA SER A 117 23.77 16.97 12.16
C SER A 117 23.68 15.47 12.45
N ILE A 118 22.96 15.05 13.50
CA ILE A 118 22.65 13.65 13.78
C ILE A 118 21.74 13.09 12.69
N GLU A 119 20.66 13.79 12.37
CA GLU A 119 19.69 13.33 11.40
C GLU A 119 20.23 13.31 9.96
N LYS A 120 21.16 14.19 9.61
CA LYS A 120 21.87 14.13 8.31
C LYS A 120 22.73 12.88 8.12
N GLN A 121 23.19 12.24 9.21
CA GLN A 121 23.95 11.01 9.16
C GLN A 121 23.08 9.75 9.23
N SER A 122 21.79 9.93 9.53
CA SER A 122 20.82 8.83 9.63
C SER A 122 20.15 8.57 8.28
N GLU A 123 20.06 7.29 7.89
CA GLU A 123 19.35 6.84 6.68
C GLU A 123 17.85 6.57 6.94
N HIS A 124 17.36 6.89 8.13
CA HIS A 124 15.97 6.60 8.49
C HIS A 124 15.00 7.58 7.79
N PRO A 125 13.85 7.14 7.25
CA PRO A 125 12.89 8.04 6.56
C PRO A 125 12.39 9.21 7.43
N LEU A 126 12.32 9.05 8.74
CA LEU A 126 11.94 10.12 9.67
C LEU A 126 13.04 11.17 9.80
N ALA A 127 14.31 10.79 9.66
CA ALA A 127 15.44 11.70 9.69
C ALA A 127 15.37 12.72 8.54
N GLU A 128 15.04 12.26 7.33
CA GLU A 128 14.86 13.14 6.18
C GLU A 128 13.80 14.23 6.44
N ALA A 129 12.70 13.87 7.13
CA ALA A 129 11.66 14.82 7.50
C ALA A 129 12.17 15.90 8.46
N VAL A 130 13.01 15.53 9.44
CA VAL A 130 13.61 16.48 10.39
C VAL A 130 14.63 17.38 9.70
N VAL A 131 15.47 16.81 8.83
CA VAL A 131 16.45 17.57 8.03
C VAL A 131 15.77 18.63 7.19
N LYS A 132 14.67 18.28 6.50
CA LYS A 132 13.86 19.24 5.72
C LYS A 132 13.23 20.33 6.58
N HIS A 133 12.77 19.98 7.77
CA HIS A 133 12.15 20.95 8.69
C HIS A 133 13.17 21.95 9.27
N LEU A 134 14.40 21.51 9.47
CA LEU A 134 15.50 22.33 9.98
C LEU A 134 16.32 23.00 8.86
N ASP A 135 15.74 23.12 7.66
CA ASP A 135 16.39 23.84 6.56
C ASP A 135 16.73 25.28 6.97
N GLY A 136 17.93 25.70 6.65
CA GLY A 136 18.47 27.01 7.09
C GLY A 136 19.18 27.00 8.44
N VAL A 137 19.11 25.93 9.23
CA VAL A 137 19.90 25.79 10.46
C VAL A 137 21.34 25.40 10.11
N THR A 138 22.33 26.01 10.80
CA THR A 138 23.74 25.65 10.61
C THR A 138 24.04 24.32 11.29
N ALA A 139 24.52 23.35 10.52
CA ALA A 139 24.92 22.05 11.03
C ALA A 139 26.17 22.19 11.94
N THR A 140 26.22 21.39 13.00
CA THR A 140 27.32 21.35 13.98
C THR A 140 28.18 20.12 13.70
N GLN A 141 29.51 20.25 13.91
CA GLN A 141 30.41 19.12 13.76
C GLN A 141 30.21 18.11 14.90
N LEU A 142 30.05 16.84 14.54
CA LEU A 142 29.84 15.73 15.47
C LEU A 142 30.95 14.69 15.33
N SER A 143 31.19 13.95 16.41
CA SER A 143 32.01 12.73 16.41
C SER A 143 31.19 11.54 16.91
N ASP A 144 31.74 10.33 16.71
CA ASP A 144 31.20 9.07 17.26
C ASP A 144 29.70 8.84 16.97
N PHE A 145 29.26 9.12 15.75
CA PHE A 145 27.89 8.79 15.34
C PHE A 145 27.70 7.28 15.33
N ASP A 146 26.61 6.83 15.97
CA ASP A 146 26.25 5.43 16.03
C ASP A 146 24.72 5.26 15.91
N SER A 147 24.29 4.41 14.98
CA SER A 147 22.89 4.09 14.75
C SER A 147 22.46 2.88 15.59
N ILE A 148 21.52 3.08 16.50
CA ILE A 148 21.01 2.06 17.42
C ILE A 148 19.74 1.45 16.84
N THR A 149 19.87 0.24 16.30
CA THR A 149 18.77 -0.45 15.60
C THR A 149 17.48 -0.49 16.41
N GLY A 150 16.39 0.01 15.80
CA GLY A 150 15.05 0.02 16.39
C GLY A 150 14.84 1.02 17.53
N LYS A 151 15.84 1.87 17.84
CA LYS A 151 15.76 2.84 18.94
C LYS A 151 16.04 4.28 18.52
N GLY A 152 17.06 4.50 17.67
CA GLY A 152 17.44 5.82 17.22
C GLY A 152 18.94 5.92 16.92
N ALA A 153 19.53 7.08 17.17
CA ALA A 153 20.94 7.34 16.95
C ALA A 153 21.54 8.12 18.13
N LYS A 154 22.86 8.03 18.27
CA LYS A 154 23.64 8.87 19.20
C LYS A 154 24.83 9.48 18.48
N ALA A 155 25.31 10.61 18.96
CA ALA A 155 26.56 11.23 18.53
C ALA A 155 27.18 12.04 19.68
N ASN A 156 28.45 12.39 19.55
CA ASN A 156 29.15 13.21 20.52
C ASN A 156 29.42 14.60 19.94
N HIS A 157 29.22 15.63 20.77
CA HIS A 157 29.62 17.00 20.51
C HIS A 157 30.26 17.57 21.77
N ASN A 158 31.50 18.05 21.66
CA ASN A 158 32.26 18.66 22.78
C ASN A 158 32.31 17.78 24.05
N ASN A 159 32.57 16.47 23.90
CA ASN A 159 32.60 15.47 24.96
C ASN A 159 31.25 15.21 25.67
N GLU A 160 30.14 15.64 25.07
CA GLU A 160 28.80 15.36 25.55
C GLU A 160 28.04 14.49 24.52
N ASN A 161 27.33 13.46 25.00
CA ASN A 161 26.54 12.58 24.15
C ASN A 161 25.16 13.15 23.96
N TYR A 162 24.68 13.09 22.70
CA TYR A 162 23.34 13.47 22.30
C TYR A 162 22.65 12.26 21.66
N PHE A 163 21.35 12.16 21.89
CA PHE A 163 20.54 11.03 21.44
C PHE A 163 19.32 11.53 20.69
N VAL A 164 19.00 10.85 19.59
CA VAL A 164 17.75 11.04 18.85
C VAL A 164 17.05 9.70 18.68
N GLY A 165 15.80 9.60 19.10
CA GLY A 165 15.09 8.33 18.96
C GLY A 165 13.79 8.22 19.75
N ASN A 166 13.39 6.98 20.02
CA ASN A 166 12.17 6.70 20.76
C ASN A 166 12.37 6.83 22.29
N LYS A 167 11.23 6.84 23.02
CA LYS A 167 11.24 6.93 24.49
C LYS A 167 12.06 5.83 25.18
N LYS A 168 12.16 4.64 24.56
CA LYS A 168 12.91 3.52 25.09
C LYS A 168 14.42 3.81 25.14
N LEU A 169 14.93 4.49 24.09
CA LEU A 169 16.34 4.92 24.05
C LEU A 169 16.68 5.85 25.24
N LEU A 170 15.80 6.80 25.53
CA LEU A 170 16.00 7.73 26.67
C LEU A 170 15.96 6.97 28.01
N ALA A 171 15.00 6.06 28.18
CA ALA A 171 14.87 5.27 29.40
C ALA A 171 16.09 4.39 29.68
N GLU A 172 16.65 3.73 28.67
CA GLU A 172 17.83 2.87 28.79
C GLU A 172 19.11 3.67 29.15
N ASN A 173 19.16 4.95 28.78
CA ASN A 173 20.27 5.84 29.11
C ASN A 173 20.01 6.69 30.36
N ASN A 174 18.93 6.42 31.12
CA ASN A 174 18.53 7.17 32.32
C ASN A 174 18.33 8.66 32.07
N ILE A 175 17.89 9.05 30.90
CA ILE A 175 17.64 10.43 30.49
C ILE A 175 16.28 10.87 31.00
N SER A 176 16.22 11.98 31.75
CA SER A 176 14.98 12.52 32.27
C SER A 176 14.14 13.20 31.17
N ILE A 177 12.83 13.11 31.28
CA ILE A 177 11.92 13.79 30.37
C ILE A 177 11.17 14.87 31.14
N PRO A 178 11.38 16.15 30.83
CA PRO A 178 10.63 17.25 31.43
C PRO A 178 9.12 17.10 31.19
N GLU A 179 8.31 17.40 32.20
CA GLU A 179 6.87 17.20 32.17
C GLU A 179 6.19 17.90 30.99
N GLN A 180 6.64 19.12 30.66
CA GLN A 180 6.13 19.89 29.53
C GLN A 180 6.29 19.13 28.20
N LEU A 181 7.45 18.51 27.96
CA LEU A 181 7.70 17.73 26.73
C LEU A 181 6.93 16.42 26.74
N GLN A 182 6.78 15.79 27.92
CA GLN A 182 5.97 14.56 28.05
C GLN A 182 4.51 14.81 27.74
N GLN A 183 3.90 15.87 28.27
CA GLN A 183 2.53 16.24 28.00
C GLN A 183 2.28 16.47 26.51
N GLN A 184 3.20 17.19 25.85
CA GLN A 184 3.12 17.44 24.42
C GLN A 184 3.24 16.15 23.59
N ALA A 185 4.16 15.26 23.99
CA ALA A 185 4.32 13.96 23.33
C ALA A 185 3.05 13.10 23.45
N ASP A 186 2.43 13.08 24.63
CA ASP A 186 1.21 12.31 24.88
C ASP A 186 0.02 12.87 24.07
N GLU A 187 -0.07 14.18 23.92
CA GLU A 187 -1.06 14.82 23.06
C GLU A 187 -0.90 14.42 21.59
N TRP A 188 0.32 14.49 21.07
CA TRP A 188 0.62 14.08 19.70
C TRP A 188 0.43 12.56 19.50
N GLY A 189 0.73 11.76 20.50
CA GLY A 189 0.45 10.32 20.49
C GLY A 189 -1.03 10.00 20.35
N LYS A 190 -1.91 10.74 21.04
CA LYS A 190 -3.37 10.62 20.87
C LYS A 190 -3.85 10.98 19.47
N GLN A 191 -3.11 11.84 18.77
CA GLN A 191 -3.36 12.19 17.36
C GLN A 191 -2.73 11.19 16.38
N SER A 192 -2.25 10.04 16.84
CA SER A 192 -1.59 8.99 16.02
C SER A 192 -0.37 9.49 15.25
N LYS A 193 0.32 10.50 15.74
CA LYS A 193 1.60 10.98 15.21
C LYS A 193 2.75 10.15 15.75
N THR A 194 3.79 9.97 14.96
CA THR A 194 5.04 9.38 15.41
C THR A 194 5.82 10.44 16.18
N VAL A 195 6.25 10.11 17.39
CA VAL A 195 7.00 11.01 18.27
C VAL A 195 8.43 10.52 18.39
N ILE A 196 9.39 11.40 18.12
CA ILE A 196 10.81 11.18 18.37
C ILE A 196 11.33 12.23 19.37
N TRP A 197 12.35 11.83 20.13
CA TRP A 197 12.95 12.62 21.19
C TRP A 197 14.37 12.98 20.82
N PHE A 198 14.77 14.20 21.13
CA PHE A 198 16.16 14.63 21.11
C PHE A 198 16.59 15.02 22.52
N SER A 199 17.76 14.57 22.95
CA SER A 199 18.24 14.76 24.31
C SER A 199 19.77 14.91 24.39
N ASP A 200 20.24 15.50 25.45
CA ASP A 200 21.60 15.33 25.92
C ASP A 200 21.72 14.08 26.82
N SER A 201 22.81 13.93 27.55
CA SER A 201 23.06 12.82 28.50
C SER A 201 22.19 12.88 29.77
N LYS A 202 21.48 13.98 30.03
CA LYS A 202 20.75 14.23 31.29
C LYS A 202 19.27 14.34 31.09
N GLN A 203 18.83 15.07 30.07
CA GLN A 203 17.41 15.35 29.86
C GLN A 203 17.04 15.49 28.38
N ALA A 204 15.76 15.31 28.09
CA ALA A 204 15.20 15.61 26.78
C ALA A 204 15.22 17.13 26.53
N LEU A 205 15.74 17.53 25.38
CA LEU A 205 15.85 18.91 24.92
C LEU A 205 14.71 19.29 23.99
N SER A 206 14.20 18.32 23.22
CA SER A 206 13.03 18.53 22.39
C SER A 206 12.27 17.24 22.13
N VAL A 207 11.03 17.40 21.69
CA VAL A 207 10.17 16.37 21.16
C VAL A 207 9.66 16.80 19.79
N VAL A 208 9.68 15.89 18.83
CA VAL A 208 9.30 16.12 17.44
C VAL A 208 8.16 15.20 17.06
N ALA A 209 7.10 15.75 16.51
CA ALA A 209 5.98 15.00 15.96
C ALA A 209 6.11 14.92 14.43
N ILE A 210 6.04 13.70 13.93
CA ILE A 210 6.11 13.40 12.52
C ILE A 210 4.83 12.67 12.12
N SER A 211 4.21 13.10 11.05
CA SER A 211 3.09 12.38 10.45
C SER A 211 3.19 12.38 8.94
N ASP A 212 2.55 11.40 8.34
CA ASP A 212 2.44 11.29 6.91
C ASP A 212 1.09 11.85 6.47
N LYS A 213 1.11 12.75 5.49
CA LYS A 213 -0.09 13.45 5.02
C LYS A 213 -1.04 12.47 4.32
N ILE A 214 -2.31 12.53 4.65
CA ILE A 214 -3.36 11.79 3.94
C ILE A 214 -3.48 12.35 2.52
N LYS A 215 -3.54 11.47 1.52
CA LYS A 215 -3.75 11.86 0.13
C LYS A 215 -5.13 12.53 -0.03
N GLU A 216 -5.21 13.58 -0.82
CA GLU A 216 -6.48 14.25 -1.12
C GLU A 216 -7.51 13.31 -1.77
N THR A 217 -7.03 12.28 -2.47
CA THR A 217 -7.87 11.25 -3.09
C THR A 217 -8.35 10.15 -2.12
N SER A 218 -7.91 10.18 -0.87
CA SER A 218 -8.28 9.19 0.16
C SER A 218 -9.39 9.67 1.10
N VAL A 219 -9.93 10.87 0.85
CA VAL A 219 -11.02 11.50 1.61
C VAL A 219 -12.36 11.31 0.90
#